data_7ffd7157109e5b31533a4c84d855d07d
#
_entry.id   7ffd7157109e5b31533a4c84d855d07d
#
_cell.length_a   1.000
_cell.length_b   1.000
_cell.length_c   1.000
_cell.angle_alpha   90.00
_cell.angle_beta   90.00
_cell.angle_gamma   90.00
#
_symmetry.space_group_name_H-M   'P 1'
#
loop_
_entity.id
_entity.type
_entity.pdbx_description
1 polymer ?
#
loop_
_entity_poly.entity_id
_entity_poly.type
_entity_poly.pdbx_seq_one_letter_code
_entity_poly.pdbx_strand_id
1 'polypeptide(L)'
;MVVTSRIENVRELVARTRYVVFGFDGPICQLFSGPSATAVARARPDRLTEHGPRAVLTEAEHGLTDPYRALTEAAGRHPGGEAAARLDAWLTRAELEAVRTAMPTPYADPLIHTWAAVGARLAVATGTSARAVTTYLDERGLTARFAPHIFGRTPDPGTPTPRPAPLDLALSALGAEPDTSVMIGATPADHTAARRSGIRFLGYARRPARARELEEAGVPARCVTDSLEPLLRALRERS
;
A
#
# COMPACT_ATOMS: atom_id res chain seq x y z
N MET A 1 -14.60 -15.37 19.60
CA MET A 1 -15.59 -15.46 18.52
C MET A 1 -14.87 -15.06 17.25
N VAL A 2 -14.51 -16.01 16.39
CA VAL A 2 -13.80 -15.75 15.12
C VAL A 2 -14.83 -15.19 14.14
N VAL A 3 -14.73 -13.90 13.82
CA VAL A 3 -15.53 -13.30 12.75
C VAL A 3 -14.96 -13.80 11.45
N THR A 4 -15.57 -14.82 10.87
CA THR A 4 -15.24 -15.27 9.51
C THR A 4 -15.73 -14.21 8.55
N SER A 5 -14.82 -13.41 8.04
CA SER A 5 -15.11 -12.35 7.05
C SER A 5 -15.70 -13.03 5.80
N ARG A 6 -16.99 -12.81 5.58
CA ARG A 6 -17.68 -13.27 4.38
C ARG A 6 -17.38 -12.29 3.25
N ILE A 7 -16.32 -12.54 2.49
CA ILE A 7 -16.23 -11.94 1.15
C ILE A 7 -17.36 -12.57 0.34
N GLU A 8 -18.38 -11.80 0.04
CA GLU A 8 -19.42 -12.22 -0.89
C GLU A 8 -18.76 -12.56 -2.22
N ASN A 9 -18.74 -13.83 -2.56
CA ASN A 9 -18.28 -14.38 -3.83
C ASN A 9 -16.78 -14.18 -4.19
N VAL A 10 -15.88 -14.60 -3.30
CA VAL A 10 -14.42 -14.67 -3.58
C VAL A 10 -14.14 -15.40 -4.91
N ARG A 11 -14.90 -16.46 -5.21
CA ARG A 11 -14.76 -17.23 -6.46
C ARG A 11 -15.06 -16.38 -7.69
N GLU A 12 -16.10 -15.54 -7.65
CA GLU A 12 -16.42 -14.64 -8.74
C GLU A 12 -15.36 -13.53 -8.90
N LEU A 13 -14.91 -12.95 -7.79
CA LEU A 13 -13.83 -11.98 -7.79
C LEU A 13 -12.59 -12.56 -8.49
N VAL A 14 -12.16 -13.73 -8.06
CA VAL A 14 -10.98 -14.42 -8.61
C VAL A 14 -11.20 -14.81 -10.07
N ALA A 15 -12.39 -15.32 -10.43
CA ALA A 15 -12.68 -15.77 -11.80
C ALA A 15 -12.61 -14.61 -12.82
N ARG A 16 -13.03 -13.41 -12.44
CA ARG A 16 -13.06 -12.23 -13.31
C ARG A 16 -11.77 -11.43 -13.29
N THR A 17 -10.89 -11.63 -12.32
CA THR A 17 -9.69 -10.81 -12.15
C THR A 17 -8.58 -11.23 -13.10
N ARG A 18 -8.09 -10.27 -13.88
CA ARG A 18 -6.91 -10.36 -14.76
C ARG A 18 -5.78 -9.44 -14.33
N TYR A 19 -6.12 -8.35 -13.65
CA TYR A 19 -5.17 -7.35 -13.17
C TYR A 19 -5.32 -7.19 -11.66
N VAL A 20 -4.23 -7.38 -10.94
CA VAL A 20 -4.23 -7.24 -9.48
C VAL A 20 -3.23 -6.18 -9.07
N VAL A 21 -3.71 -5.14 -8.44
CA VAL A 21 -2.87 -4.10 -7.86
C VAL A 21 -2.83 -4.27 -6.34
N PHE A 22 -1.65 -4.45 -5.80
CA PHE A 22 -1.44 -4.57 -4.37
C PHE A 22 -1.01 -3.23 -3.76
N GLY A 23 -1.64 -2.85 -2.64
CA GLY A 23 -0.98 -2.00 -1.67
C GLY A 23 0.22 -2.77 -1.06
N PHE A 24 1.16 -2.07 -0.47
CA PHE A 24 2.37 -2.72 0.06
C PHE A 24 2.22 -3.06 1.55
N ASP A 25 2.13 -2.03 2.41
CA ASP A 25 1.96 -2.24 3.86
C ASP A 25 0.53 -2.72 4.15
N GLY A 26 0.44 -3.88 4.72
CA GLY A 26 -0.79 -4.64 4.96
C GLY A 26 -0.92 -5.82 4.01
N PRO A 27 -1.24 -5.64 2.73
CA PRO A 27 -1.48 -6.74 1.79
C PRO A 27 -0.26 -7.62 1.47
N ILE A 28 0.93 -7.04 1.34
CA ILE A 28 2.16 -7.79 1.02
C ILE A 28 2.97 -8.07 2.29
N CYS A 29 3.18 -7.06 3.12
CA CYS A 29 3.93 -7.17 4.37
C CYS A 29 3.34 -6.30 5.47
N GLN A 30 3.83 -6.48 6.68
CA GLN A 30 3.63 -5.59 7.81
C GLN A 30 4.92 -4.78 7.97
N LEU A 31 5.01 -3.67 7.21
CA LEU A 31 6.24 -2.88 7.11
C LEU A 31 6.68 -2.35 8.48
N PHE A 32 5.75 -1.73 9.18
CA PHE A 32 5.99 -1.19 10.51
C PHE A 32 5.50 -2.16 11.58
N SER A 33 6.08 -3.36 11.66
CA SER A 33 5.84 -4.35 12.70
C SER A 33 7.01 -4.38 13.71
N GLY A 34 6.70 -4.62 14.99
CA GLY A 34 7.74 -4.75 16.01
C GLY A 34 8.45 -3.44 16.38
N PRO A 35 9.78 -3.47 16.65
CA PRO A 35 10.56 -2.30 17.09
C PRO A 35 10.57 -1.13 16.10
N SER A 36 10.51 -1.41 14.78
CA SER A 36 10.49 -0.37 13.75
C SER A 36 9.19 0.43 13.76
N ALA A 37 8.03 -0.20 14.01
CA ALA A 37 6.78 0.51 14.22
C ALA A 37 6.87 1.50 15.39
N THR A 38 7.53 1.07 16.46
CA THR A 38 7.78 1.91 17.62
C THR A 38 8.78 3.02 17.30
N ALA A 39 9.76 2.78 16.43
CA ALA A 39 10.73 3.80 16.02
C ALA A 39 10.09 4.88 15.14
N VAL A 40 9.25 4.50 14.17
CA VAL A 40 8.53 5.47 13.32
C VAL A 40 7.42 6.17 14.11
N ALA A 41 6.69 5.47 14.97
CA ALA A 41 5.69 6.07 15.85
C ALA A 41 6.33 6.93 16.97
N ARG A 42 7.56 6.59 17.40
CA ARG A 42 8.35 7.37 18.39
C ARG A 42 9.27 8.39 17.72
N ALA A 43 9.50 8.31 16.45
CA ALA A 43 10.00 9.42 15.65
C ALA A 43 8.92 10.50 15.55
N ARG A 44 8.23 10.72 16.72
CA ARG A 44 7.51 11.95 16.96
C ARG A 44 8.45 13.07 16.53
N PRO A 45 7.91 14.08 15.88
CA PRO A 45 8.66 15.23 15.39
C PRO A 45 9.63 15.85 16.40
N ASP A 46 9.40 15.61 17.70
CA ASP A 46 10.19 16.13 18.83
C ASP A 46 11.63 15.57 18.92
N ARG A 47 11.96 14.46 18.24
CA ARG A 47 13.32 13.88 18.26
C ARG A 47 14.07 13.98 16.94
N LEU A 48 13.48 14.60 15.94
CA LEU A 48 14.17 14.91 14.69
C LEU A 48 14.95 16.22 14.91
N THR A 49 16.20 16.02 15.33
CA THR A 49 17.22 17.04 15.55
C THR A 49 17.23 18.16 14.52
N GLU A 50 17.85 19.28 14.86
CA GLU A 50 17.94 20.62 14.21
C GLU A 50 17.92 20.70 12.67
N HIS A 51 18.00 19.58 11.97
CA HIS A 51 18.00 19.48 10.51
C HIS A 51 16.89 18.52 9.96
N GLY A 52 15.93 18.11 10.79
CA GLY A 52 14.87 17.15 10.44
C GLY A 52 13.54 17.82 10.02
N PRO A 53 12.48 17.03 9.81
CA PRO A 53 11.16 17.49 9.36
C PRO A 53 10.49 18.56 10.24
N ARG A 54 11.00 18.79 11.44
CA ARG A 54 10.46 19.79 12.38
C ARG A 54 10.42 21.22 11.80
N ALA A 55 11.38 21.54 10.94
CA ALA A 55 11.42 22.86 10.27
C ALA A 55 10.40 22.95 9.10
N VAL A 56 9.76 21.84 8.73
CA VAL A 56 8.94 21.68 7.53
C VAL A 56 7.48 21.48 7.85
N LEU A 57 7.19 20.86 9.03
CA LEU A 57 5.82 20.55 9.44
C LEU A 57 5.25 21.66 10.30
N THR A 58 3.98 22.00 10.11
CA THR A 58 3.22 22.87 11.02
C THR A 58 2.88 22.14 12.33
N GLU A 59 2.49 22.88 13.37
CA GLU A 59 2.04 22.26 14.64
C GLU A 59 0.89 21.27 14.45
N ALA A 60 -0.04 21.56 13.53
CA ALA A 60 -1.14 20.66 13.19
C ALA A 60 -0.63 19.34 12.61
N GLU A 61 0.38 19.39 11.73
CA GLU A 61 0.97 18.20 11.12
C GLU A 61 1.86 17.43 12.10
N HIS A 62 2.45 18.08 13.08
CA HIS A 62 3.13 17.43 14.20
C HIS A 62 2.20 16.55 15.03
N GLY A 63 0.90 16.89 15.09
CA GLY A 63 -0.12 16.09 15.73
C GLY A 63 -0.58 14.86 14.95
N LEU A 64 -0.20 14.74 13.66
CA LEU A 64 -0.58 13.59 12.83
C LEU A 64 0.23 12.36 13.21
N THR A 65 -0.47 11.28 13.50
CA THR A 65 0.14 9.97 13.79
C THR A 65 0.54 9.22 12.53
N ASP A 66 0.07 9.68 11.36
CA ASP A 66 0.35 9.10 10.04
C ASP A 66 1.41 9.92 9.30
N PRO A 67 2.64 9.40 9.16
CA PRO A 67 3.72 10.10 8.46
C PRO A 67 3.44 10.32 6.97
N TYR A 68 2.63 9.46 6.33
CA TYR A 68 2.23 9.65 4.93
C TYR A 68 1.31 10.85 4.77
N ARG A 69 0.40 11.03 5.69
CA ARG A 69 -0.50 12.19 5.71
C ARG A 69 0.28 13.48 5.92
N ALA A 70 1.19 13.49 6.89
CA ALA A 70 2.06 14.64 7.13
C ALA A 70 2.89 15.01 5.88
N LEU A 71 3.46 14.00 5.20
CA LEU A 71 4.20 14.21 3.95
C LEU A 71 3.30 14.79 2.85
N THR A 72 2.10 14.25 2.67
CA THR A 72 1.17 14.70 1.63
C THR A 72 0.74 16.15 1.86
N GLU A 73 0.43 16.51 3.09
CA GLU A 73 0.04 17.87 3.46
C GLU A 73 1.21 18.86 3.30
N ALA A 74 2.42 18.48 3.73
CA ALA A 74 3.64 19.30 3.54
C ALA A 74 3.99 19.47 2.05
N ALA A 75 3.90 18.42 1.26
CA ALA A 75 4.15 18.48 -0.19
C ALA A 75 3.11 19.38 -0.91
N GLY A 76 1.85 19.33 -0.48
CA GLY A 76 0.78 20.17 -1.03
C GLY A 76 1.01 21.68 -0.79
N ARG A 77 1.65 22.06 0.33
CA ARG A 77 1.97 23.45 0.63
C ARG A 77 3.18 23.98 -0.15
N HIS A 78 4.14 23.11 -0.43
CA HIS A 78 5.41 23.46 -1.09
C HIS A 78 5.73 22.48 -2.21
N PRO A 79 4.95 22.46 -3.30
CA PRO A 79 5.16 21.50 -4.38
C PRO A 79 6.57 21.68 -4.97
N GLY A 80 7.37 20.61 -4.95
CA GLY A 80 8.76 20.64 -5.42
C GLY A 80 9.77 21.34 -4.50
N GLY A 81 9.35 21.74 -3.29
CA GLY A 81 10.23 22.43 -2.34
C GLY A 81 11.22 21.50 -1.63
N GLU A 82 12.34 22.08 -1.18
CA GLU A 82 13.40 21.38 -0.44
C GLU A 82 12.86 20.67 0.82
N ALA A 83 11.88 21.29 1.45
CA ALA A 83 11.20 20.77 2.62
C ALA A 83 10.51 19.42 2.38
N ALA A 84 9.72 19.34 1.30
CA ALA A 84 9.05 18.09 0.91
C ALA A 84 10.07 17.00 0.53
N ALA A 85 11.15 17.38 -0.17
CA ALA A 85 12.23 16.46 -0.53
C ALA A 85 12.96 15.91 0.71
N ARG A 86 13.22 16.73 1.72
CA ARG A 86 13.85 16.29 2.99
C ARG A 86 12.96 15.33 3.76
N LEU A 87 11.66 15.60 3.82
CA LEU A 87 10.69 14.73 4.49
C LEU A 87 10.57 13.40 3.77
N ASP A 88 10.51 13.41 2.43
CA ASP A 88 10.49 12.20 1.61
C ASP A 88 11.76 11.36 1.80
N ALA A 89 12.93 11.98 1.77
CA ALA A 89 14.20 11.30 2.00
C ALA A 89 14.28 10.67 3.41
N TRP A 90 13.77 11.37 4.42
CA TRP A 90 13.69 10.83 5.78
C TRP A 90 12.74 9.62 5.85
N LEU A 91 11.53 9.76 5.28
CA LEU A 91 10.54 8.68 5.27
C LEU A 91 11.05 7.45 4.52
N THR A 92 11.67 7.66 3.36
CA THR A 92 12.30 6.57 2.57
C THR A 92 13.38 5.84 3.38
N ARG A 93 14.18 6.56 4.15
CA ARG A 93 15.21 5.95 5.04
C ARG A 93 14.56 5.13 6.14
N ALA A 94 13.50 5.64 6.78
CA ALA A 94 12.76 4.92 7.81
C ALA A 94 12.09 3.66 7.25
N GLU A 95 11.56 3.72 6.04
CA GLU A 95 10.96 2.57 5.34
C GLU A 95 12.02 1.49 5.01
N LEU A 96 13.19 1.89 4.51
CA LEU A 96 14.29 0.96 4.22
C LEU A 96 14.81 0.27 5.50
N GLU A 97 14.86 0.98 6.62
CA GLU A 97 15.18 0.34 7.90
C GLU A 97 14.08 -0.60 8.36
N ALA A 98 12.81 -0.23 8.17
CA ALA A 98 11.68 -1.07 8.50
C ALA A 98 11.61 -2.36 7.66
N VAL A 99 12.00 -2.31 6.40
CA VAL A 99 12.07 -3.49 5.50
C VAL A 99 12.89 -4.62 6.12
N ARG A 100 14.00 -4.31 6.81
CA ARG A 100 14.89 -5.31 7.42
C ARG A 100 14.20 -6.20 8.46
N THR A 101 13.10 -5.75 9.03
CA THR A 101 12.34 -6.46 10.07
C THR A 101 10.87 -6.65 9.69
N ALA A 102 10.51 -6.28 8.48
CA ALA A 102 9.15 -6.39 7.99
C ALA A 102 8.71 -7.87 7.92
N MET A 103 7.54 -8.14 8.51
CA MET A 103 7.00 -9.49 8.48
C MET A 103 6.12 -9.68 7.24
N PRO A 104 6.27 -10.79 6.50
CA PRO A 104 5.37 -11.08 5.38
C PRO A 104 3.93 -11.22 5.87
N THR A 105 2.99 -10.73 5.08
CA THR A 105 1.58 -10.99 5.33
C THR A 105 1.28 -12.47 5.07
N PRO A 106 0.61 -13.16 6.01
CA PRO A 106 0.26 -14.56 5.80
C PRO A 106 -0.47 -14.77 4.47
N TYR A 107 -0.05 -15.79 3.73
CA TYR A 107 -0.54 -16.17 2.42
C TYR A 107 -0.24 -15.18 1.27
N ALA A 108 0.44 -14.06 1.49
CA ALA A 108 0.73 -13.09 0.43
C ALA A 108 1.64 -13.67 -0.67
N ASP A 109 2.79 -14.23 -0.30
CA ASP A 109 3.74 -14.79 -1.27
C ASP A 109 3.11 -15.91 -2.13
N PRO A 110 2.48 -16.94 -1.56
CA PRO A 110 1.83 -17.97 -2.36
C PRO A 110 0.66 -17.43 -3.20
N LEU A 111 -0.07 -16.43 -2.72
CA LEU A 111 -1.13 -15.78 -3.48
C LEU A 111 -0.58 -15.04 -4.71
N ILE A 112 0.49 -14.27 -4.55
CA ILE A 112 1.20 -13.57 -5.62
C ILE A 112 1.69 -14.57 -6.67
N HIS A 113 2.37 -15.64 -6.23
CA HIS A 113 2.84 -16.68 -7.14
C HIS A 113 1.70 -17.38 -7.90
N THR A 114 0.61 -17.69 -7.22
CA THR A 114 -0.54 -18.37 -7.83
C THR A 114 -1.23 -17.48 -8.85
N TRP A 115 -1.46 -16.21 -8.54
CA TRP A 115 -2.04 -15.28 -9.51
C TRP A 115 -1.17 -15.10 -10.75
N ALA A 116 0.13 -14.93 -10.58
CA ALA A 116 1.06 -14.87 -11.71
C ALA A 116 1.04 -16.17 -12.54
N ALA A 117 0.94 -17.33 -11.90
CA ALA A 117 0.89 -18.64 -12.57
C ALA A 117 -0.40 -18.83 -13.39
N VAL A 118 -1.53 -18.28 -12.95
CA VAL A 118 -2.78 -18.33 -13.73
C VAL A 118 -2.90 -17.19 -14.76
N GLY A 119 -1.82 -16.45 -15.01
CA GLY A 119 -1.73 -15.44 -16.07
C GLY A 119 -2.23 -14.05 -15.68
N ALA A 120 -2.50 -13.79 -14.42
CA ALA A 120 -2.82 -12.44 -13.97
C ALA A 120 -1.59 -11.52 -14.03
N ARG A 121 -1.79 -10.27 -14.44
CA ARG A 121 -0.75 -9.24 -14.42
C ARG A 121 -0.81 -8.50 -13.10
N LEU A 122 0.34 -8.37 -12.45
CA LEU A 122 0.44 -7.84 -11.10
C LEU A 122 1.16 -6.49 -11.09
N ALA A 123 0.73 -5.61 -10.20
CA ALA A 123 1.41 -4.36 -9.90
C ALA A 123 1.38 -4.07 -8.39
N VAL A 124 2.30 -3.22 -7.96
CA VAL A 124 2.24 -2.57 -6.64
C VAL A 124 1.93 -1.09 -6.85
N ALA A 125 0.93 -0.58 -6.11
CA ALA A 125 0.62 0.84 -6.02
C ALA A 125 0.50 1.25 -4.54
N THR A 126 1.38 2.12 -4.08
CA THR A 126 1.51 2.41 -2.64
C THR A 126 2.08 3.81 -2.38
N GLY A 127 1.79 4.35 -1.19
CA GLY A 127 2.47 5.53 -0.65
C GLY A 127 3.88 5.25 -0.11
N THR A 128 4.28 3.99 0.05
CA THR A 128 5.64 3.61 0.43
C THR A 128 6.62 3.94 -0.72
N SER A 129 7.86 4.28 -0.42
CA SER A 129 8.85 4.54 -1.46
C SER A 129 9.06 3.30 -2.36
N ALA A 130 9.11 3.52 -3.67
CA ALA A 130 9.36 2.45 -4.63
C ALA A 130 10.67 1.68 -4.31
N ARG A 131 11.67 2.39 -3.76
CA ARG A 131 12.93 1.80 -3.33
C ARG A 131 12.76 0.80 -2.19
N ALA A 132 11.98 1.13 -1.16
CA ALA A 132 11.70 0.21 -0.06
C ALA A 132 10.89 -1.00 -0.52
N VAL A 133 9.89 -0.79 -1.38
CA VAL A 133 9.11 -1.87 -1.99
C VAL A 133 10.02 -2.83 -2.76
N THR A 134 10.85 -2.31 -3.66
CA THR A 134 11.78 -3.14 -4.46
C THR A 134 12.73 -3.92 -3.58
N THR A 135 13.35 -3.26 -2.58
CA THR A 135 14.25 -3.93 -1.62
C THR A 135 13.56 -5.12 -0.95
N TYR A 136 12.34 -4.94 -0.44
CA TYR A 136 11.59 -6.04 0.19
C TYR A 136 11.27 -7.17 -0.79
N LEU A 137 10.80 -6.84 -1.99
CA LEU A 137 10.43 -7.83 -2.99
C LEU A 137 11.65 -8.62 -3.49
N ASP A 138 12.82 -7.97 -3.62
CA ASP A 138 14.07 -8.63 -3.98
C ASP A 138 14.50 -9.63 -2.91
N GLU A 139 14.48 -9.25 -1.64
CA GLU A 139 14.80 -10.14 -0.51
C GLU A 139 13.87 -11.36 -0.43
N ARG A 140 12.65 -11.24 -0.96
CA ARG A 140 11.62 -12.30 -1.00
C ARG A 140 11.61 -13.08 -2.31
N GLY A 141 12.39 -12.70 -3.32
CA GLY A 141 12.36 -13.32 -4.65
C GLY A 141 11.05 -13.07 -5.42
N LEU A 142 10.34 -11.97 -5.09
CA LEU A 142 9.04 -11.63 -5.68
C LEU A 142 9.12 -10.59 -6.80
N THR A 143 10.24 -9.89 -6.96
CA THR A 143 10.40 -8.78 -7.91
C THR A 143 9.98 -9.15 -9.33
N ALA A 144 10.37 -10.34 -9.81
CA ALA A 144 10.02 -10.80 -11.16
C ALA A 144 8.49 -10.99 -11.38
N ARG A 145 7.68 -11.00 -10.32
CA ARG A 145 6.22 -11.10 -10.44
C ARG A 145 5.56 -9.74 -10.68
N PHE A 146 6.25 -8.66 -10.32
CA PHE A 146 5.74 -7.29 -10.41
C PHE A 146 6.49 -6.43 -11.41
N ALA A 147 7.79 -6.62 -11.58
CA ALA A 147 8.61 -5.77 -12.45
C ALA A 147 8.12 -5.77 -13.91
N PRO A 148 8.06 -4.58 -14.57
CA PRO A 148 8.46 -3.25 -14.07
C PRO A 148 7.35 -2.47 -13.33
N HIS A 149 6.26 -3.11 -12.92
CA HIS A 149 5.02 -2.48 -12.44
C HIS A 149 5.03 -2.23 -10.92
N ILE A 150 6.05 -1.52 -10.42
CA ILE A 150 6.16 -1.11 -9.01
C ILE A 150 6.05 0.41 -8.94
N PHE A 151 4.90 0.91 -8.48
CA PHE A 151 4.56 2.32 -8.39
C PHE A 151 4.43 2.72 -6.92
N GLY A 152 5.51 3.22 -6.39
CA GLY A 152 5.59 3.78 -5.05
C GLY A 152 5.78 5.29 -5.10
N ARG A 153 5.92 5.87 -3.92
CA ARG A 153 6.37 7.26 -3.78
C ARG A 153 7.79 7.37 -4.33
N THR A 154 7.99 8.27 -5.26
CA THR A 154 9.30 8.62 -5.82
C THR A 154 9.55 10.11 -5.64
N PRO A 155 10.68 10.53 -5.05
CA PRO A 155 11.11 11.90 -5.06
C PRO A 155 11.60 12.24 -6.46
N ASP A 156 10.74 12.83 -7.27
CA ASP A 156 11.15 13.38 -8.56
C ASP A 156 10.82 14.88 -8.57
N PRO A 157 11.81 15.73 -8.35
CA PRO A 157 11.63 17.18 -8.35
C PRO A 157 11.23 17.75 -9.72
N GLY A 158 11.40 16.98 -10.80
CA GLY A 158 11.05 17.37 -12.17
C GLY A 158 9.62 17.02 -12.59
N THR A 159 8.89 16.24 -11.80
CA THR A 159 7.52 15.85 -12.17
C THR A 159 6.52 16.97 -11.88
N PRO A 160 5.69 17.37 -12.86
CA PRO A 160 4.64 18.38 -12.63
C PRO A 160 3.66 17.95 -11.52
N THR A 161 3.17 18.93 -10.76
CA THR A 161 2.07 18.74 -9.79
C THR A 161 0.73 19.18 -10.40
N PRO A 162 -0.38 18.44 -10.14
CA PRO A 162 -0.48 17.24 -9.32
C PRO A 162 0.11 16.00 -10.02
N ARG A 163 0.83 15.19 -9.26
CA ARG A 163 1.39 13.92 -9.77
C ARG A 163 0.26 12.90 -9.97
N PRO A 164 0.32 12.07 -11.02
CA PRO A 164 -0.58 10.94 -11.15
C PRO A 164 -0.48 10.03 -9.92
N ALA A 165 -1.62 9.54 -9.42
CA ALA A 165 -1.62 8.62 -8.29
C ALA A 165 -0.91 7.30 -8.69
N PRO A 166 -0.20 6.64 -7.76
CA PRO A 166 0.47 5.36 -8.06
C PRO A 166 -0.45 4.32 -8.69
N LEU A 167 -1.73 4.31 -8.30
CA LEU A 167 -2.73 3.40 -8.87
C LEU A 167 -3.01 3.71 -10.35
N ASP A 168 -3.17 4.98 -10.73
CA ASP A 168 -3.43 5.37 -12.11
C ASP A 168 -2.26 5.00 -13.02
N LEU A 169 -1.02 5.19 -12.52
CA LEU A 169 0.19 4.75 -13.21
C LEU A 169 0.23 3.24 -13.39
N ALA A 170 -0.13 2.48 -12.34
CA ALA A 170 -0.16 1.03 -12.37
C ALA A 170 -1.16 0.50 -13.40
N LEU A 171 -2.38 1.02 -13.38
CA LEU A 171 -3.44 0.62 -14.33
C LEU A 171 -3.06 0.95 -15.76
N SER A 172 -2.53 2.15 -16.00
CA SER A 172 -2.06 2.57 -17.33
C SER A 172 -0.95 1.66 -17.86
N ALA A 173 0.08 1.39 -17.04
CA ALA A 173 1.21 0.55 -17.44
C ALA A 173 0.83 -0.92 -17.65
N LEU A 174 -0.18 -1.41 -16.93
CA LEU A 174 -0.73 -2.74 -17.15
C LEU A 174 -1.65 -2.80 -18.39
N GLY A 175 -2.12 -1.69 -18.92
CA GLY A 175 -3.24 -1.67 -19.88
C GLY A 175 -4.49 -2.30 -19.27
N ALA A 176 -4.74 -1.98 -17.99
CA ALA A 176 -5.74 -2.66 -17.19
C ALA A 176 -7.14 -2.11 -17.44
N GLU A 177 -8.11 -3.02 -17.61
CA GLU A 177 -9.51 -2.67 -17.74
C GLU A 177 -10.19 -2.70 -16.35
N PRO A 178 -11.03 -1.69 -16.01
CA PRO A 178 -11.65 -1.61 -14.69
C PRO A 178 -12.41 -2.86 -14.27
N ASP A 179 -13.21 -3.44 -15.15
CA ASP A 179 -14.08 -4.59 -14.86
C ASP A 179 -13.33 -5.88 -14.52
N THR A 180 -12.08 -5.98 -14.96
CA THR A 180 -11.21 -7.14 -14.72
C THR A 180 -10.08 -6.84 -13.75
N SER A 181 -10.11 -5.66 -13.12
CA SER A 181 -9.11 -5.19 -12.18
C SER A 181 -9.60 -5.24 -10.73
N VAL A 182 -8.69 -5.51 -9.82
CA VAL A 182 -8.91 -5.40 -8.38
C VAL A 182 -7.71 -4.77 -7.69
N MET A 183 -7.98 -3.86 -6.75
CA MET A 183 -6.98 -3.41 -5.80
C MET A 183 -7.17 -4.12 -4.46
N ILE A 184 -6.10 -4.71 -3.95
CA ILE A 184 -6.04 -5.23 -2.57
C ILE A 184 -5.26 -4.20 -1.76
N GLY A 185 -5.95 -3.43 -0.94
CA GLY A 185 -5.39 -2.33 -0.16
C GLY A 185 -5.72 -2.44 1.32
N ALA A 186 -5.12 -1.60 2.16
CA ALA A 186 -5.31 -1.63 3.60
C ALA A 186 -5.74 -0.28 4.20
N THR A 187 -5.88 0.77 3.38
CA THR A 187 -6.14 2.12 3.85
C THR A 187 -7.36 2.76 3.18
N PRO A 188 -8.01 3.75 3.85
CA PRO A 188 -9.04 4.58 3.22
C PRO A 188 -8.56 5.28 1.93
N ALA A 189 -7.27 5.63 1.85
CA ALA A 189 -6.69 6.24 0.66
C ALA A 189 -6.67 5.26 -0.52
N ASP A 190 -6.33 3.99 -0.29
CA ASP A 190 -6.37 2.92 -1.30
C ASP A 190 -7.80 2.73 -1.83
N HIS A 191 -8.79 2.69 -0.93
CA HIS A 191 -10.21 2.60 -1.31
C HIS A 191 -10.65 3.79 -2.15
N THR A 192 -10.27 5.01 -1.74
CA THR A 192 -10.61 6.23 -2.47
C THR A 192 -9.99 6.22 -3.87
N ALA A 193 -8.74 5.79 -4.00
CA ALA A 193 -8.06 5.65 -5.28
C ALA A 193 -8.77 4.62 -6.17
N ALA A 194 -9.04 3.41 -5.67
CA ALA A 194 -9.73 2.36 -6.41
C ALA A 194 -11.12 2.81 -6.90
N ARG A 195 -11.88 3.49 -6.04
CA ARG A 195 -13.20 4.04 -6.41
C ARG A 195 -13.11 5.10 -7.50
N ARG A 196 -12.12 5.98 -7.45
CA ARG A 196 -11.91 7.01 -8.49
C ARG A 196 -11.52 6.40 -9.84
N SER A 197 -10.73 5.35 -9.83
CA SER A 197 -10.33 4.62 -11.04
C SER A 197 -11.38 3.60 -11.52
N GLY A 198 -12.51 3.47 -10.81
CA GLY A 198 -13.61 2.57 -11.20
C GLY A 198 -13.31 1.09 -11.05
N ILE A 199 -12.26 0.70 -10.32
CA ILE A 199 -11.89 -0.70 -10.11
C ILE A 199 -12.44 -1.26 -8.80
N ARG A 200 -12.53 -2.59 -8.72
CA ARG A 200 -12.95 -3.26 -7.49
C ARG A 200 -11.90 -3.08 -6.40
N PHE A 201 -12.36 -2.99 -5.17
CA PHE A 201 -11.51 -2.88 -3.99
C PHE A 201 -11.78 -4.03 -3.01
N LEU A 202 -10.70 -4.65 -2.53
CA LEU A 202 -10.70 -5.58 -1.42
C LEU A 202 -9.83 -5.01 -0.30
N GLY A 203 -10.45 -4.71 0.82
CA GLY A 203 -9.77 -4.21 2.01
C GLY A 203 -9.13 -5.35 2.80
N TYR A 204 -7.82 -5.29 3.04
CA TYR A 204 -7.12 -6.18 3.95
C TYR A 204 -6.96 -5.54 5.32
N ALA A 205 -7.54 -6.12 6.35
CA ALA A 205 -7.56 -5.56 7.69
C ALA A 205 -7.45 -6.64 8.76
N ARG A 206 -6.24 -7.01 9.14
CA ARG A 206 -5.98 -8.03 10.16
C ARG A 206 -6.39 -7.61 11.57
N ARG A 207 -6.42 -6.30 11.84
CA ARG A 207 -6.81 -5.75 13.15
C ARG A 207 -8.23 -5.18 13.07
N PRO A 208 -9.08 -5.42 14.09
CA PRO A 208 -10.45 -4.88 14.09
C PRO A 208 -10.53 -3.36 13.96
N ALA A 209 -9.55 -2.63 14.48
CA ALA A 209 -9.48 -1.17 14.33
C ALA A 209 -9.33 -0.75 12.84
N ARG A 210 -8.49 -1.45 12.09
CA ARG A 210 -8.31 -1.20 10.65
C ARG A 210 -9.55 -1.57 9.83
N ALA A 211 -10.25 -2.64 10.20
CA ALA A 211 -11.52 -2.99 9.55
C ALA A 211 -12.54 -1.85 9.73
N ARG A 212 -12.66 -1.33 10.96
CA ARG A 212 -13.54 -0.18 11.24
C ARG A 212 -13.16 1.07 10.44
N GLU A 213 -11.87 1.42 10.37
CA GLU A 213 -11.39 2.56 9.58
C GLU A 213 -11.81 2.43 8.10
N LEU A 214 -11.73 1.22 7.52
CA LEU A 214 -12.18 0.97 6.15
C LEU A 214 -13.70 1.08 6.02
N GLU A 215 -14.46 0.52 6.97
CA GLU A 215 -15.93 0.59 6.98
C GLU A 215 -16.42 2.04 7.14
N GLU A 216 -15.80 2.82 8.02
CA GLU A 216 -16.08 4.26 8.20
C GLU A 216 -15.75 5.06 6.92
N ALA A 217 -14.76 4.62 6.14
CA ALA A 217 -14.45 5.18 4.83
C ALA A 217 -15.39 4.71 3.70
N GLY A 218 -16.43 3.93 4.03
CA GLY A 218 -17.46 3.47 3.11
C GLY A 218 -17.12 2.16 2.39
N VAL A 219 -16.12 1.39 2.84
CA VAL A 219 -15.88 0.04 2.33
C VAL A 219 -16.95 -0.90 2.91
N PRO A 220 -17.75 -1.59 2.08
CA PRO A 220 -18.71 -2.56 2.59
C PRO A 220 -17.99 -3.67 3.39
N ALA A 221 -18.53 -4.07 4.54
CA ALA A 221 -17.91 -5.11 5.39
C ALA A 221 -17.62 -6.41 4.63
N ARG A 222 -18.46 -6.76 3.63
CA ARG A 222 -18.24 -7.92 2.73
C ARG A 222 -17.02 -7.77 1.80
N CYS A 223 -16.48 -6.55 1.67
CA CYS A 223 -15.27 -6.27 0.89
C CYS A 223 -14.04 -6.08 1.79
N VAL A 224 -14.12 -6.44 3.07
CA VAL A 224 -13.01 -6.42 4.01
C VAL A 224 -12.69 -7.84 4.44
N THR A 225 -11.40 -8.19 4.41
CA THR A 225 -10.90 -9.49 4.86
C THR A 225 -9.75 -9.34 5.84
N ASP A 226 -9.66 -10.24 6.78
CA ASP A 226 -8.53 -10.37 7.72
C ASP A 226 -7.50 -11.42 7.27
N SER A 227 -7.80 -12.17 6.19
CA SER A 227 -6.94 -13.22 5.66
C SER A 227 -6.96 -13.26 4.13
N LEU A 228 -5.79 -13.51 3.53
CA LEU A 228 -5.66 -13.77 2.08
C LEU A 228 -5.88 -15.24 1.70
N GLU A 229 -6.03 -16.13 2.69
CA GLU A 229 -6.25 -17.57 2.45
C GLU A 229 -7.46 -17.88 1.57
N PRO A 230 -8.64 -17.23 1.75
CA PRO A 230 -9.80 -17.52 0.90
C PRO A 230 -9.55 -17.25 -0.59
N LEU A 231 -8.79 -16.17 -0.92
CA LEU A 231 -8.42 -15.89 -2.31
C LEU A 231 -7.47 -16.97 -2.87
N LEU A 232 -6.46 -17.35 -2.10
CA LEU A 232 -5.52 -18.40 -2.50
C LEU A 232 -6.22 -19.72 -2.74
N ARG A 233 -7.16 -20.10 -1.86
CA ARG A 233 -7.96 -21.31 -2.01
C ARG A 233 -8.81 -21.27 -3.29
N ALA A 234 -9.53 -20.18 -3.51
CA ALA A 234 -10.37 -20.01 -4.70
C ALA A 234 -9.56 -20.04 -6.01
N LEU A 235 -8.33 -19.51 -6.01
CA LEU A 235 -7.42 -19.58 -7.16
C LEU A 235 -6.98 -21.02 -7.45
N ARG A 236 -6.64 -21.80 -6.41
CA ARG A 236 -6.21 -23.21 -6.53
C ARG A 236 -7.33 -24.13 -7.00
N GLU A 237 -8.58 -23.83 -6.63
CA GLU A 237 -9.75 -24.57 -7.09
C GLU A 237 -10.10 -24.28 -8.57
N ARG A 238 -9.55 -23.22 -9.13
CA ARG A 238 -9.75 -22.83 -10.54
C ARG A 238 -8.71 -23.45 -11.48
N SER A 239 -7.53 -23.79 -10.96
CA SER A 239 -6.41 -24.39 -11.70
C SER A 239 -6.62 -25.88 -11.90
#